data_ae0d490c03bc598972d1e40310dce041
#
_entry.id   ae0d490c03bc598972d1e40310dce041
#
_cell.length_a   1.000
_cell.length_b   1.000
_cell.length_c   1.000
_cell.angle_alpha   90.00
_cell.angle_beta   90.00
_cell.angle_gamma   90.00
#
_symmetry.space_group_name_H-M   'P 1'
#
loop_
_entity.id
_entity.type
_entity.pdbx_description
1 polymer ?
#
loop_
_entity_poly.entity_id
_entity_poly.type
_entity_poly.pdbx_seq_one_letter_code
_entity_poly.pdbx_strand_id
1 'polypeptide(L)'
;RLQQRECSCPQSTHDLPEPNRNELEIRASARSSRVTARHLTQSCRLLLTTPPRLLAHQSTPKSGGFYLSTDYTCRANSPTRHYSKPALNENDLVKRYLERGLTIADRDRAARYLRHIGYYRLSPCTIPFQVDRTNHSFTPGTTFDDILNVYVFDRELHLLTTDALERVEVAVRAATSNIMSTHSGGGAFWYRDYSNYQNYKDYSATVKRIEHLTSLGRQYAPSTRREQTDRLHYPDALTHYLDTYTSPTTPPSWLVIELLTAGELQRLYADLARKYRKAIARELHLTEPVLQSWLKSYVRVRNICAHHGRLWNRFLGVYPAIPKSGTVRWLSDRSTFDTSNPEALERKRLYPVLVSLQSTLFTISPHSSWALRLQNLLEKHPRIPPNALSMRKGWAADRFWQDAFKAASQHE
;
A
#
# COMPACT_ATOMS: atom_id res chain seq x y z
N ARG A 1 -36.06 47.51 -8.28
CA ARG A 1 -36.52 48.27 -7.08
C ARG A 1 -36.36 47.43 -5.86
N LEU A 2 -35.43 47.90 -5.00
CA LEU A 2 -35.43 47.91 -3.51
C LEU A 2 -34.93 46.65 -2.83
N GLN A 3 -34.08 46.65 -1.85
CA GLN A 3 -33.36 47.73 -1.11
C GLN A 3 -32.23 47.05 -0.35
N GLN A 4 -31.08 47.69 -0.31
CA GLN A 4 -29.97 47.46 0.58
C GLN A 4 -30.42 47.73 2.04
N ARG A 5 -29.95 46.91 2.98
CA ARG A 5 -29.79 47.33 4.37
C ARG A 5 -28.43 46.85 4.85
N GLU A 6 -27.56 47.81 5.04
CA GLU A 6 -26.36 47.74 5.86
C GLU A 6 -26.75 47.51 7.32
N CYS A 7 -26.02 46.70 8.02
CA CYS A 7 -25.97 46.71 9.48
C CYS A 7 -24.54 46.71 9.95
N SER A 8 -24.18 47.81 10.55
CA SER A 8 -22.94 48.18 11.18
C SER A 8 -22.63 47.30 12.42
N CYS A 9 -21.35 46.99 12.56
CA CYS A 9 -20.72 46.39 13.72
C CYS A 9 -20.39 47.47 14.78
N PRO A 10 -20.55 47.21 16.09
CA PRO A 10 -19.80 47.95 17.09
C PRO A 10 -18.65 47.10 17.63
N GLN A 11 -17.46 47.69 17.62
CA GLN A 11 -16.28 47.28 18.35
C GLN A 11 -16.56 47.47 19.88
N SER A 12 -16.24 46.47 20.68
CA SER A 12 -15.96 46.62 22.11
C SER A 12 -14.78 45.75 22.50
N THR A 13 -13.73 46.44 22.86
CA THR A 13 -12.56 45.96 23.62
C THR A 13 -12.98 45.51 25.02
N HIS A 14 -12.62 44.25 25.40
CA HIS A 14 -12.49 43.92 26.81
C HIS A 14 -11.31 42.96 26.97
N ASP A 15 -10.46 43.36 27.90
CA ASP A 15 -9.26 42.70 28.42
C ASP A 15 -9.55 41.29 28.96
N LEU A 16 -8.64 40.36 28.69
CA LEU A 16 -8.58 39.06 29.32
C LEU A 16 -7.58 39.11 30.50
N PRO A 17 -7.93 38.62 31.68
CA PRO A 17 -6.99 38.48 32.78
C PRO A 17 -6.15 37.19 32.62
N GLU A 18 -4.88 37.31 33.05
CA GLU A 18 -3.91 36.20 33.16
C GLU A 18 -4.36 35.12 34.16
N PRO A 19 -4.04 33.84 33.88
CA PRO A 19 -4.29 32.79 34.87
C PRO A 19 -3.19 32.70 35.92
N ASN A 20 -3.62 32.71 37.15
CA ASN A 20 -2.87 32.59 38.38
C ASN A 20 -2.22 31.19 38.50
N ARG A 21 -0.93 31.17 38.86
CA ARG A 21 -0.21 29.97 39.31
C ARG A 21 -0.73 29.57 40.67
N ASN A 22 -1.25 28.35 40.77
CA ASN A 22 -1.26 27.62 42.06
C ASN A 22 -0.92 26.15 41.82
N GLU A 23 0.14 25.76 42.50
CA GLU A 23 0.67 24.43 42.67
C GLU A 23 -0.38 23.47 43.23
N LEU A 24 -0.53 22.31 42.61
CA LEU A 24 -1.10 21.15 43.28
C LEU A 24 -0.18 19.95 43.08
N GLU A 25 0.57 19.67 44.13
CA GLU A 25 1.27 18.41 44.34
C GLU A 25 0.30 17.24 44.22
N ILE A 26 0.52 16.36 43.26
CA ILE A 26 -0.06 15.02 43.26
C ILE A 26 1.05 14.03 43.58
N ARG A 27 1.07 13.58 44.84
CA ARG A 27 1.86 12.43 45.26
C ARG A 27 1.38 11.20 44.54
N ALA A 28 2.24 10.67 43.65
CA ALA A 28 2.05 9.40 42.96
C ALA A 28 2.14 8.25 43.97
N SER A 29 1.05 7.51 44.12
CA SER A 29 1.02 6.19 44.73
C SER A 29 1.64 5.16 43.82
N ALA A 30 2.90 4.84 44.07
CA ALA A 30 3.58 3.73 43.43
C ALA A 30 3.23 2.42 44.12
N ARG A 31 2.16 1.74 43.72
CA ARG A 31 1.95 0.30 43.97
C ARG A 31 0.98 -0.27 42.95
N SER A 32 1.48 -1.16 42.13
CA SER A 32 0.81 -2.13 41.26
C SER A 32 1.26 -2.05 39.80
N SER A 33 2.42 -2.57 39.50
CA SER A 33 2.81 -3.00 38.14
C SER A 33 4.02 -3.96 38.19
N ARG A 34 3.95 -5.00 39.01
CA ARG A 34 5.00 -6.04 39.07
C ARG A 34 4.49 -7.46 38.70
N VAL A 35 3.49 -7.60 37.88
CA VAL A 35 2.94 -8.93 37.56
C VAL A 35 2.99 -9.27 36.05
N THR A 36 3.27 -8.37 35.14
CA THR A 36 3.20 -8.64 33.69
C THR A 36 4.54 -8.86 32.98
N ALA A 37 5.67 -8.88 33.68
CA ALA A 37 6.98 -9.05 33.05
C ALA A 37 7.57 -10.47 33.11
N ARG A 38 6.84 -11.48 33.63
CA ARG A 38 7.36 -12.85 33.80
C ARG A 38 6.90 -13.89 32.80
N HIS A 39 6.01 -13.59 31.87
CA HIS A 39 5.52 -14.57 30.89
C HIS A 39 6.07 -14.43 29.45
N LEU A 40 6.94 -13.48 29.17
CA LEU A 40 7.52 -13.29 27.83
C LEU A 40 8.96 -13.82 27.68
N THR A 41 9.58 -14.34 28.72
CA THR A 41 10.97 -14.85 28.68
C THR A 41 11.11 -16.36 28.69
N GLN A 42 10.02 -17.12 28.69
CA GLN A 42 10.08 -18.58 28.78
C GLN A 42 9.87 -19.31 27.43
N SER A 43 9.44 -18.63 26.38
CA SER A 43 9.23 -19.26 25.06
C SER A 43 10.43 -19.20 24.10
N CYS A 44 11.54 -18.58 24.47
CA CYS A 44 12.73 -18.48 23.61
C CYS A 44 13.92 -19.35 24.02
N ARG A 45 13.77 -20.26 25.01
CA ARG A 45 14.90 -21.04 25.52
C ARG A 45 14.87 -22.56 25.25
N LEU A 46 14.01 -23.04 24.37
CA LEU A 46 13.85 -24.51 24.13
C LEU A 46 14.12 -24.97 22.70
N LEU A 47 14.96 -24.29 21.90
CA LEU A 47 15.32 -24.74 20.54
C LEU A 47 16.83 -24.68 20.22
N LEU A 48 17.69 -24.95 21.20
CA LEU A 48 19.12 -25.06 20.93
C LEU A 48 19.75 -26.23 21.69
N THR A 49 19.36 -27.46 21.39
CA THR A 49 20.22 -28.64 21.64
C THR A 49 19.65 -29.88 20.95
N THR A 50 20.05 -30.13 19.71
CA THR A 50 20.31 -31.50 19.19
C THR A 50 20.87 -31.42 17.76
N PRO A 51 21.96 -32.10 17.42
CA PRO A 51 22.52 -32.12 16.06
C PRO A 51 21.72 -33.06 15.15
N PRO A 52 21.60 -32.76 13.83
CA PRO A 52 20.84 -33.59 12.92
C PRO A 52 21.63 -34.83 12.48
N ARG A 53 21.05 -36.01 12.65
CA ARG A 53 21.45 -37.23 11.95
C ARG A 53 20.93 -37.19 10.50
N LEU A 54 21.82 -37.38 9.56
CA LEU A 54 21.55 -37.63 8.14
C LEU A 54 20.77 -38.95 7.98
N LEU A 55 19.60 -38.89 7.37
CA LEU A 55 18.99 -40.04 6.66
C LEU A 55 18.30 -39.48 5.40
N ALA A 56 18.81 -39.90 4.25
CA ALA A 56 18.25 -39.65 2.94
C ALA A 56 16.98 -40.47 2.74
N HIS A 57 15.86 -39.83 2.44
CA HIS A 57 14.77 -40.43 1.68
C HIS A 57 14.09 -39.39 0.80
N GLN A 58 14.04 -39.71 -0.48
CA GLN A 58 13.31 -38.97 -1.52
C GLN A 58 11.81 -39.06 -1.27
N SER A 59 11.14 -37.93 -1.18
CA SER A 59 9.71 -37.81 -1.50
C SER A 59 9.36 -36.35 -1.67
N THR A 60 8.73 -36.04 -2.81
CA THR A 60 8.22 -34.75 -3.24
C THR A 60 7.15 -34.19 -2.31
N PRO A 61 7.19 -32.91 -1.90
CA PRO A 61 6.06 -32.30 -1.22
C PRO A 61 5.26 -31.42 -2.19
N LYS A 62 4.02 -31.81 -2.39
CA LYS A 62 2.94 -30.90 -2.80
C LYS A 62 2.39 -30.25 -1.52
N SER A 63 2.62 -28.95 -1.30
CA SER A 63 1.71 -28.09 -0.54
C SER A 63 2.25 -26.66 -0.51
N GLY A 64 1.43 -25.70 -0.95
CA GLY A 64 1.73 -24.27 -0.92
C GLY A 64 1.74 -23.73 0.51
N GLY A 65 2.90 -23.51 1.05
CA GLY A 65 3.14 -22.70 2.23
C GLY A 65 3.64 -21.32 1.80
N PHE A 66 3.23 -20.30 2.54
CA PHE A 66 3.72 -18.92 2.39
C PHE A 66 5.23 -18.90 2.70
N TYR A 67 6.05 -19.02 1.66
CA TYR A 67 7.45 -18.71 1.79
C TYR A 67 7.60 -17.19 1.57
N LEU A 68 7.94 -16.47 2.64
CA LEU A 68 8.85 -15.36 2.48
C LEU A 68 10.05 -15.98 1.74
N SER A 69 10.18 -15.71 0.44
CA SER A 69 11.37 -16.09 -0.31
C SER A 69 12.53 -15.28 0.28
N THR A 70 13.13 -15.84 1.30
CA THR A 70 14.51 -15.58 1.64
C THR A 70 15.35 -16.43 0.70
N ASP A 71 15.43 -16.02 -0.57
CA ASP A 71 16.57 -16.39 -1.41
C ASP A 71 17.85 -15.71 -0.86
N TYR A 72 18.18 -16.05 0.38
CA TYR A 72 19.56 -16.07 0.81
C TYR A 72 20.13 -17.38 0.27
N THR A 73 20.51 -17.41 -1.00
CA THR A 73 21.61 -18.27 -1.39
C THR A 73 22.75 -17.85 -0.50
N CYS A 74 22.99 -18.67 0.55
CA CYS A 74 24.23 -18.60 1.31
C CYS A 74 25.36 -18.69 0.30
N ARG A 75 25.99 -17.55 -0.01
CA ARG A 75 27.33 -17.56 -0.59
C ARG A 75 28.23 -18.21 0.45
N ALA A 76 28.33 -19.53 0.40
CA ALA A 76 29.40 -20.24 1.08
C ALA A 76 30.71 -19.57 0.68
N ASN A 77 31.46 -19.06 1.66
CA ASN A 77 32.78 -18.42 1.53
C ASN A 77 32.83 -16.88 1.33
N SER A 78 31.83 -16.10 1.72
CA SER A 78 32.10 -14.68 1.98
C SER A 78 32.63 -14.53 3.42
N PRO A 79 33.76 -13.85 3.66
CA PRO A 79 34.24 -13.61 5.02
C PRO A 79 33.15 -12.87 5.81
N THR A 80 32.85 -13.36 7.00
CA THR A 80 31.89 -12.73 7.92
C THR A 80 32.35 -11.32 8.21
N ARG A 81 31.65 -10.31 7.66
CA ARG A 81 31.92 -8.89 7.93
C ARG A 81 31.17 -8.49 9.19
N HIS A 82 31.90 -8.20 10.24
CA HIS A 82 31.30 -7.66 11.46
C HIS A 82 30.80 -6.22 11.20
N TYR A 83 29.55 -5.93 11.63
CA TYR A 83 28.99 -4.58 11.54
C TYR A 83 29.57 -3.71 12.67
N SER A 84 30.33 -2.67 12.31
CA SER A 84 31.01 -1.77 13.25
C SER A 84 30.70 -0.28 13.03
N LYS A 85 29.67 0.04 12.23
CA LYS A 85 29.35 1.45 11.94
C LYS A 85 28.69 2.10 13.16
N PRO A 86 29.21 3.27 13.63
CA PRO A 86 28.64 4.00 14.75
C PRO A 86 27.28 4.62 14.36
N ALA A 87 26.46 4.89 15.36
CA ALA A 87 25.30 5.76 15.22
C ALA A 87 25.79 7.20 14.96
N LEU A 88 25.10 7.91 14.06
CA LEU A 88 25.41 9.29 13.72
C LEU A 88 24.17 10.16 13.93
N ASN A 89 24.37 11.35 14.49
CA ASN A 89 23.35 12.38 14.54
C ASN A 89 23.22 13.08 13.17
N GLU A 90 22.23 13.96 13.04
CA GLU A 90 21.92 14.64 11.79
C GLU A 90 23.07 15.55 11.30
N ASN A 91 23.83 16.18 12.22
CA ASN A 91 24.94 17.06 11.85
C ASN A 91 26.14 16.24 11.34
N ASP A 92 26.42 15.10 11.95
CA ASP A 92 27.44 14.16 11.48
C ASP A 92 27.07 13.59 10.09
N LEU A 93 25.78 13.39 9.84
CA LEU A 93 25.28 12.94 8.52
C LEU A 93 25.44 14.05 7.46
N VAL A 94 25.16 15.31 7.80
CA VAL A 94 25.42 16.48 6.93
C VAL A 94 26.89 16.56 6.60
N LYS A 95 27.79 16.49 7.63
CA LYS A 95 29.25 16.48 7.43
C LYS A 95 29.68 15.36 6.50
N ARG A 96 29.16 14.15 6.71
CA ARG A 96 29.45 12.99 5.84
C ARG A 96 29.02 13.21 4.39
N TYR A 97 27.90 13.88 4.14
CA TYR A 97 27.47 14.20 2.78
C TYR A 97 28.39 15.23 2.12
N LEU A 98 28.84 16.25 2.86
CA LEU A 98 29.83 17.21 2.39
C LEU A 98 31.17 16.54 2.05
N GLU A 99 31.68 15.66 2.92
CA GLU A 99 32.89 14.88 2.70
C GLU A 99 32.85 14.01 1.43
N ARG A 100 31.62 13.59 1.03
CA ARG A 100 31.37 12.83 -0.22
C ARG A 100 31.19 13.70 -1.45
N GLY A 101 31.32 15.01 -1.32
CA GLY A 101 31.21 15.97 -2.43
C GLY A 101 29.79 16.46 -2.73
N LEU A 102 28.81 16.26 -1.81
CA LEU A 102 27.49 16.84 -1.97
C LEU A 102 27.50 18.33 -1.64
N THR A 103 26.96 19.15 -2.51
CA THR A 103 26.76 20.59 -2.24
C THR A 103 25.52 20.78 -1.37
N ILE A 104 25.71 21.44 -0.21
CA ILE A 104 24.63 21.75 0.73
C ILE A 104 24.67 23.25 1.04
N ALA A 105 23.75 24.01 0.47
CA ALA A 105 23.66 25.46 0.64
C ALA A 105 23.19 25.85 2.05
N ASP A 106 22.19 25.12 2.58
CA ASP A 106 21.62 25.34 3.90
C ASP A 106 21.79 24.06 4.74
N ARG A 107 22.76 24.08 5.66
CA ARG A 107 23.10 22.93 6.52
C ARG A 107 22.03 22.66 7.57
N ASP A 108 21.40 23.70 8.10
CA ASP A 108 20.37 23.57 9.14
C ASP A 108 19.09 22.97 8.54
N ARG A 109 18.75 23.38 7.33
CA ARG A 109 17.67 22.77 6.56
C ARG A 109 17.95 21.30 6.27
N ALA A 110 19.17 20.96 5.85
CA ALA A 110 19.55 19.57 5.57
C ALA A 110 19.50 18.72 6.84
N ALA A 111 20.03 19.21 7.98
CA ALA A 111 19.96 18.55 9.26
C ALA A 111 18.52 18.32 9.70
N ARG A 112 17.62 19.29 9.52
CA ARG A 112 16.17 19.16 9.81
C ARG A 112 15.53 18.06 8.99
N TYR A 113 15.82 17.96 7.68
CA TYR A 113 15.33 16.87 6.84
C TYR A 113 15.87 15.51 7.29
N LEU A 114 17.15 15.41 7.63
CA LEU A 114 17.77 14.18 8.12
C LEU A 114 17.19 13.75 9.48
N ARG A 115 16.85 14.69 10.35
CA ARG A 115 16.20 14.44 11.65
C ARG A 115 14.81 13.88 11.49
N HIS A 116 13.96 14.45 10.59
CA HIS A 116 12.54 14.14 10.50
C HIS A 116 12.19 13.09 9.44
N ILE A 117 13.02 12.92 8.40
CA ILE A 117 12.83 11.89 7.37
C ILE A 117 13.71 10.67 7.66
N GLY A 118 14.92 10.90 8.15
CA GLY A 118 15.91 9.88 8.46
C GLY A 118 16.82 9.54 7.28
N TYR A 119 18.07 9.23 7.61
CA TYR A 119 19.11 8.90 6.64
C TYR A 119 18.74 7.74 5.71
N TYR A 120 18.24 6.62 6.29
CA TYR A 120 17.92 5.43 5.50
C TYR A 120 16.75 5.61 4.51
N ARG A 121 15.90 6.59 4.74
CA ARG A 121 14.83 6.94 3.81
C ARG A 121 15.33 7.83 2.68
N LEU A 122 16.27 8.74 2.94
CA LEU A 122 16.87 9.62 1.93
C LEU A 122 18.02 8.95 1.16
N SER A 123 18.77 8.03 1.78
CA SER A 123 19.95 7.43 1.14
C SER A 123 19.67 6.73 -0.21
N PRO A 124 18.54 6.04 -0.44
CA PRO A 124 18.25 5.51 -1.77
C PRO A 124 18.05 6.58 -2.84
N CYS A 125 17.64 7.80 -2.45
CA CYS A 125 17.49 8.92 -3.39
C CYS A 125 18.86 9.51 -3.80
N THR A 126 19.93 9.20 -3.07
CA THR A 126 21.28 9.63 -3.42
C THR A 126 21.95 8.79 -4.51
N ILE A 127 21.50 7.52 -4.66
CA ILE A 127 22.14 6.53 -5.54
C ILE A 127 22.32 7.01 -7.00
N PRO A 128 21.33 7.67 -7.64
CA PRO A 128 21.47 8.14 -9.02
C PRO A 128 22.56 9.19 -9.24
N PHE A 129 22.96 9.85 -8.17
CA PHE A 129 23.94 10.94 -8.19
C PHE A 129 25.34 10.52 -7.71
N GLN A 130 25.54 9.22 -7.44
CA GLN A 130 26.82 8.68 -7.02
C GLN A 130 27.64 8.20 -8.21
N VAL A 131 28.90 8.67 -8.31
CA VAL A 131 29.88 8.18 -9.29
C VAL A 131 30.36 6.80 -8.91
N ASP A 132 30.61 6.57 -7.62
CA ASP A 132 31.11 5.31 -7.08
C ASP A 132 30.22 4.83 -5.94
N ARG A 133 29.74 3.60 -6.06
CA ARG A 133 28.93 2.95 -5.03
C ARG A 133 29.75 2.44 -3.85
N THR A 134 31.05 2.30 -4.00
CA THR A 134 31.93 1.82 -2.93
C THR A 134 32.19 2.94 -1.91
N ASN A 135 32.58 4.11 -2.39
CA ASN A 135 32.87 5.28 -1.57
C ASN A 135 31.67 6.21 -1.37
N HIS A 136 30.61 5.98 -2.16
CA HIS A 136 29.40 6.82 -2.19
C HIS A 136 29.69 8.29 -2.53
N SER A 137 30.73 8.55 -3.32
CA SER A 137 31.09 9.90 -3.78
C SER A 137 30.06 10.42 -4.77
N PHE A 138 29.69 11.68 -4.65
CA PHE A 138 28.71 12.32 -5.52
C PHE A 138 29.33 12.83 -6.83
N THR A 139 28.54 12.85 -7.88
CA THR A 139 28.88 13.53 -9.12
C THR A 139 29.07 15.02 -8.84
N PRO A 140 30.15 15.67 -9.37
CA PRO A 140 30.36 17.11 -9.19
C PRO A 140 29.12 17.94 -9.54
N GLY A 141 28.79 18.92 -8.72
CA GLY A 141 27.61 19.77 -8.88
C GLY A 141 26.31 19.20 -8.34
N THR A 142 26.29 17.97 -7.82
CA THR A 142 25.09 17.43 -7.16
C THR A 142 24.80 18.19 -5.88
N THR A 143 23.55 18.59 -5.71
CA THR A 143 23.06 19.34 -4.55
C THR A 143 22.17 18.49 -3.65
N PHE A 144 21.98 18.92 -2.41
CA PHE A 144 21.00 18.31 -1.51
C PHE A 144 19.57 18.45 -2.03
N ASP A 145 19.28 19.53 -2.78
CA ASP A 145 17.97 19.74 -3.39
C ASP A 145 17.68 18.75 -4.52
N ASP A 146 18.69 18.25 -5.24
CA ASP A 146 18.51 17.16 -6.22
C ASP A 146 18.03 15.88 -5.53
N ILE A 147 18.60 15.56 -4.36
CA ILE A 147 18.16 14.41 -3.56
C ILE A 147 16.73 14.60 -3.04
N LEU A 148 16.41 15.80 -2.53
CA LEU A 148 15.06 16.12 -2.07
C LEU A 148 14.05 16.09 -3.20
N ASN A 149 14.41 16.51 -4.42
CA ASN A 149 13.54 16.44 -5.58
C ASN A 149 13.13 14.99 -5.88
N VAL A 150 14.05 14.02 -5.80
CA VAL A 150 13.73 12.59 -5.93
C VAL A 150 12.80 12.11 -4.83
N TYR A 151 13.05 12.52 -3.59
CA TYR A 151 12.20 12.16 -2.46
C TYR A 151 10.78 12.72 -2.59
N VAL A 152 10.64 13.98 -3.00
CA VAL A 152 9.35 14.65 -3.22
C VAL A 152 8.59 13.98 -4.36
N PHE A 153 9.27 13.71 -5.48
CA PHE A 153 8.69 12.98 -6.60
C PHE A 153 8.15 11.60 -6.16
N ASP A 154 8.96 10.81 -5.42
CA ASP A 154 8.53 9.48 -4.96
C ASP A 154 7.29 9.58 -4.05
N ARG A 155 7.21 10.61 -3.19
CA ARG A 155 6.05 10.87 -2.34
C ARG A 155 4.80 11.23 -3.15
N GLU A 156 4.93 12.09 -4.17
CA GLU A 156 3.81 12.46 -5.04
C GLU A 156 3.36 11.25 -5.90
N LEU A 157 4.31 10.44 -6.35
CA LEU A 157 4.04 9.18 -7.06
C LEU A 157 3.28 8.18 -6.18
N HIS A 158 3.60 8.10 -4.88
CA HIS A 158 2.83 7.29 -3.92
C HIS A 158 1.36 7.74 -3.85
N LEU A 159 1.12 9.04 -3.69
CA LEU A 159 -0.24 9.59 -3.59
C LEU A 159 -1.05 9.29 -4.85
N LEU A 160 -0.46 9.53 -6.02
CA LEU A 160 -1.09 9.27 -7.31
C LEU A 160 -1.38 7.77 -7.51
N THR A 161 -0.43 6.91 -7.15
CA THR A 161 -0.60 5.46 -7.28
C THR A 161 -1.64 4.92 -6.31
N THR A 162 -1.68 5.45 -5.08
CA THR A 162 -2.65 5.07 -4.05
C THR A 162 -4.07 5.45 -4.46
N ASP A 163 -4.29 6.63 -5.06
CA ASP A 163 -5.60 7.05 -5.56
C ASP A 163 -6.17 6.05 -6.60
N ALA A 164 -5.37 5.61 -7.55
CA ALA A 164 -5.82 4.60 -8.52
C ALA A 164 -6.05 3.22 -7.87
N LEU A 165 -5.16 2.82 -6.95
CA LEU A 165 -5.29 1.55 -6.24
C LEU A 165 -6.55 1.50 -5.38
N GLU A 166 -6.90 2.58 -4.69
CA GLU A 166 -8.11 2.70 -3.89
C GLU A 166 -9.36 2.51 -4.76
N ARG A 167 -9.46 3.23 -5.88
CA ARG A 167 -10.60 3.09 -6.81
C ARG A 167 -10.75 1.67 -7.33
N VAL A 168 -9.64 1.02 -7.70
CA VAL A 168 -9.66 -0.37 -8.16
C VAL A 168 -10.03 -1.33 -7.03
N GLU A 169 -9.52 -1.12 -5.82
CA GLU A 169 -9.87 -1.93 -4.65
C GLU A 169 -11.37 -1.86 -4.36
N VAL A 170 -11.94 -0.66 -4.34
CA VAL A 170 -13.39 -0.42 -4.14
C VAL A 170 -14.21 -1.09 -5.24
N ALA A 171 -13.82 -0.94 -6.51
CA ALA A 171 -14.52 -1.58 -7.63
C ALA A 171 -14.50 -3.11 -7.55
N VAL A 172 -13.38 -3.71 -7.13
CA VAL A 172 -13.27 -5.16 -6.92
C VAL A 172 -14.16 -5.62 -5.76
N ARG A 173 -14.24 -4.85 -4.64
CA ARG A 173 -15.17 -5.12 -3.55
C ARG A 173 -16.62 -5.12 -4.05
N ALA A 174 -17.02 -4.07 -4.75
CA ALA A 174 -18.37 -3.93 -5.29
C ALA A 174 -18.70 -5.05 -6.28
N ALA A 175 -17.83 -5.35 -7.25
CA ALA A 175 -18.02 -6.42 -8.22
C ALA A 175 -18.13 -7.79 -7.52
N THR A 176 -17.28 -8.06 -6.52
CA THR A 176 -17.33 -9.30 -5.75
C THR A 176 -18.64 -9.39 -4.95
N SER A 177 -19.02 -8.32 -4.25
CA SER A 177 -20.27 -8.27 -3.48
C SER A 177 -21.48 -8.50 -4.39
N ASN A 178 -21.60 -7.74 -5.48
CA ASN A 178 -22.75 -7.81 -6.38
C ASN A 178 -22.88 -9.18 -7.04
N ILE A 179 -21.80 -9.69 -7.64
CA ILE A 179 -21.83 -10.99 -8.34
C ILE A 179 -22.14 -12.12 -7.36
N MET A 180 -21.51 -12.14 -6.20
CA MET A 180 -21.67 -13.25 -5.25
C MET A 180 -23.00 -13.23 -4.53
N SER A 181 -23.59 -12.06 -4.28
CA SER A 181 -24.88 -11.95 -3.59
C SER A 181 -26.09 -12.22 -4.52
N THR A 182 -25.95 -11.96 -5.84
CA THR A 182 -27.06 -12.03 -6.78
C THR A 182 -27.09 -13.28 -7.65
N HIS A 183 -26.04 -14.10 -7.68
CA HIS A 183 -26.09 -15.35 -8.46
C HIS A 183 -27.05 -16.38 -7.84
N SER A 184 -27.46 -17.36 -8.61
CA SER A 184 -28.30 -18.46 -8.13
C SER A 184 -27.61 -19.19 -6.95
N GLY A 185 -28.26 -19.23 -5.79
CA GLY A 185 -27.71 -19.72 -4.53
C GLY A 185 -26.86 -18.70 -3.77
N GLY A 186 -26.77 -17.45 -4.24
CA GLY A 186 -26.06 -16.36 -3.57
C GLY A 186 -26.74 -15.91 -2.27
N GLY A 187 -27.02 -14.62 -2.17
CA GLY A 187 -27.66 -14.01 -0.99
C GLY A 187 -26.68 -13.46 0.02
N ALA A 188 -27.21 -13.04 1.16
CA ALA A 188 -26.46 -12.32 2.16
C ALA A 188 -25.28 -13.11 2.77
N PHE A 189 -25.37 -14.42 2.79
CA PHE A 189 -24.41 -15.31 3.50
C PHE A 189 -23.77 -16.33 2.58
N TRP A 190 -23.61 -16.02 1.28
CA TRP A 190 -22.99 -16.90 0.29
C TRP A 190 -21.60 -17.44 0.73
N TYR A 191 -20.87 -16.67 1.54
CA TYR A 191 -19.55 -17.06 2.03
C TYR A 191 -19.57 -18.28 2.97
N ARG A 192 -20.77 -18.68 3.47
CA ARG A 192 -20.98 -19.88 4.28
C ARG A 192 -21.24 -21.14 3.44
N ASP A 193 -21.46 -20.97 2.13
CA ASP A 193 -21.66 -22.10 1.24
C ASP A 193 -20.32 -22.55 0.62
N TYR A 194 -19.89 -23.74 1.00
CA TYR A 194 -18.66 -24.35 0.49
C TYR A 194 -18.61 -24.44 -1.05
N SER A 195 -19.75 -24.64 -1.72
CA SER A 195 -19.83 -24.77 -3.18
C SER A 195 -19.35 -23.52 -3.93
N ASN A 196 -19.23 -22.39 -3.24
CA ASN A 196 -18.71 -21.13 -3.79
C ASN A 196 -17.16 -21.08 -3.85
N TYR A 197 -16.47 -22.05 -3.30
CA TYR A 197 -15.01 -22.09 -3.18
C TYR A 197 -14.39 -23.20 -4.03
N GLN A 198 -13.07 -23.12 -4.24
CA GLN A 198 -12.33 -24.15 -4.98
C GLN A 198 -12.13 -25.40 -4.15
N ASN A 199 -11.97 -25.25 -2.84
CA ASN A 199 -11.73 -26.38 -1.92
C ASN A 199 -12.11 -26.00 -0.48
N TYR A 200 -12.23 -27.03 0.37
CA TYR A 200 -12.66 -26.88 1.76
C TYR A 200 -11.69 -26.08 2.62
N LYS A 201 -10.39 -26.14 2.34
CA LYS A 201 -9.37 -25.41 3.10
C LYS A 201 -9.58 -23.91 2.97
N ASP A 202 -9.82 -23.43 1.74
CA ASP A 202 -10.00 -22.01 1.43
C ASP A 202 -11.32 -21.49 2.05
N TYR A 203 -12.40 -22.27 1.91
CA TYR A 203 -13.68 -22.04 2.59
C TYR A 203 -13.51 -21.88 4.10
N SER A 204 -12.89 -22.87 4.75
CA SER A 204 -12.72 -22.89 6.21
C SER A 204 -11.86 -21.71 6.70
N ALA A 205 -10.82 -21.34 5.96
CA ALA A 205 -9.98 -20.19 6.28
C ALA A 205 -10.75 -18.87 6.19
N THR A 206 -11.57 -18.72 5.15
CA THR A 206 -12.41 -17.51 4.96
C THR A 206 -13.45 -17.39 6.07
N VAL A 207 -14.19 -18.45 6.38
CA VAL A 207 -15.23 -18.42 7.44
C VAL A 207 -14.61 -18.09 8.80
N LYS A 208 -13.51 -18.76 9.18
CA LYS A 208 -12.79 -18.47 10.44
C LYS A 208 -12.31 -17.01 10.51
N ARG A 209 -11.86 -16.45 9.40
CA ARG A 209 -11.44 -15.04 9.37
C ARG A 209 -12.60 -14.09 9.58
N ILE A 210 -13.75 -14.35 8.96
CA ILE A 210 -14.98 -13.55 9.13
C ILE A 210 -15.47 -13.60 10.58
N GLU A 211 -15.48 -14.79 11.18
CA GLU A 211 -15.84 -14.98 12.60
C GLU A 211 -14.91 -14.18 13.52
N HIS A 212 -13.61 -14.20 13.26
CA HIS A 212 -12.62 -13.43 14.00
C HIS A 212 -12.84 -11.92 13.87
N LEU A 213 -13.06 -11.40 12.65
CA LEU A 213 -13.34 -9.98 12.42
C LEU A 213 -14.62 -9.54 13.13
N THR A 214 -15.66 -10.39 13.10
CA THR A 214 -16.92 -10.13 13.80
C THR A 214 -16.73 -10.10 15.32
N SER A 215 -15.89 -11.00 15.86
CA SER A 215 -15.60 -11.03 17.31
C SER A 215 -14.84 -9.79 17.78
N LEU A 216 -13.89 -9.29 16.97
CA LEU A 216 -13.21 -8.03 17.25
C LEU A 216 -14.18 -6.85 17.25
N GLY A 217 -15.09 -6.77 16.28
CA GLY A 217 -16.13 -5.73 16.24
C GLY A 217 -16.97 -5.71 17.53
N ARG A 218 -17.34 -6.88 18.05
CA ARG A 218 -18.07 -6.98 19.33
C ARG A 218 -17.25 -6.51 20.53
N GLN A 219 -15.95 -6.79 20.54
CA GLN A 219 -15.05 -6.40 21.62
C GLN A 219 -14.85 -4.90 21.70
N TYR A 220 -14.86 -4.21 20.57
CA TYR A 220 -14.62 -2.77 20.46
C TYR A 220 -15.91 -1.94 20.30
N ALA A 221 -17.08 -2.58 20.33
CA ALA A 221 -18.35 -1.85 20.32
C ALA A 221 -18.46 -0.94 21.53
N PRO A 222 -18.81 0.34 21.37
CA PRO A 222 -18.94 1.27 22.48
C PRO A 222 -19.98 0.76 23.47
N SER A 223 -19.59 0.59 24.74
CA SER A 223 -20.44 0.00 25.79
C SER A 223 -21.43 0.99 26.42
N THR A 224 -21.47 2.22 25.96
CA THR A 224 -22.25 3.27 26.64
C THR A 224 -23.37 3.83 25.79
N ARG A 225 -24.60 3.62 26.28
CA ARG A 225 -25.85 4.24 25.82
C ARG A 225 -25.79 5.78 25.71
N ARG A 226 -24.78 6.42 26.34
CA ARG A 226 -24.60 7.87 26.36
C ARG A 226 -24.03 8.42 25.04
N GLU A 227 -23.21 7.62 24.32
CA GLU A 227 -22.66 7.98 22.99
C GLU A 227 -23.69 7.86 21.87
N GLN A 228 -24.77 7.07 22.09
CA GLN A 228 -25.85 6.88 21.11
C GLN A 228 -26.83 8.07 21.04
N THR A 229 -26.77 9.03 21.96
CA THR A 229 -27.66 10.21 21.98
C THR A 229 -27.12 11.40 21.18
N ASP A 230 -25.85 11.35 20.75
CA ASP A 230 -25.32 12.37 19.87
C ASP A 230 -25.82 12.14 18.43
N ARG A 231 -26.61 13.09 17.91
CA ARG A 231 -27.14 13.03 16.54
C ARG A 231 -26.06 13.05 15.46
N LEU A 232 -24.83 13.38 15.80
CA LEU A 232 -23.65 13.36 14.91
C LEU A 232 -22.86 12.05 15.03
N HIS A 233 -23.22 11.17 15.97
CA HIS A 233 -22.58 9.87 16.13
C HIS A 233 -23.25 8.85 15.18
N TYR A 234 -22.53 8.45 14.13
CA TYR A 234 -22.90 7.32 13.27
C TYR A 234 -22.05 6.13 13.64
N PRO A 235 -22.63 5.06 14.23
CA PRO A 235 -21.88 3.83 14.43
C PRO A 235 -21.42 3.30 13.06
N ASP A 236 -20.23 2.69 12.99
CA ASP A 236 -19.84 1.97 11.78
C ASP A 236 -20.86 0.86 11.48
N ALA A 237 -20.89 0.42 10.22
CA ALA A 237 -21.91 -0.51 9.76
C ALA A 237 -21.86 -1.87 10.46
N LEU A 238 -20.67 -2.31 10.93
CA LEU A 238 -20.53 -3.55 11.70
C LEU A 238 -21.13 -3.39 13.10
N THR A 239 -20.83 -2.31 13.80
CA THR A 239 -21.40 -1.98 15.12
C THR A 239 -22.93 -1.90 15.01
N HIS A 240 -23.46 -1.17 14.03
CA HIS A 240 -24.90 -1.10 13.80
C HIS A 240 -25.53 -2.49 13.59
N TYR A 241 -24.90 -3.36 12.78
CA TYR A 241 -25.39 -4.71 12.57
C TYR A 241 -25.43 -5.52 13.86
N LEU A 242 -24.34 -5.50 14.64
CA LEU A 242 -24.19 -6.28 15.86
C LEU A 242 -25.14 -5.82 17.00
N ASP A 243 -25.49 -4.53 17.03
CA ASP A 243 -26.45 -3.96 17.97
C ASP A 243 -27.91 -4.24 17.59
N THR A 244 -28.17 -4.34 16.27
CA THR A 244 -29.53 -4.48 15.74
C THR A 244 -29.94 -5.94 15.59
N TYR A 245 -29.04 -6.83 15.18
CA TYR A 245 -29.33 -8.20 14.82
C TYR A 245 -28.65 -9.21 15.73
N THR A 246 -29.44 -10.12 16.30
CA THR A 246 -28.92 -11.23 17.13
C THR A 246 -28.63 -12.49 16.33
N SER A 247 -29.25 -12.64 15.16
CA SER A 247 -29.11 -13.80 14.27
C SER A 247 -29.26 -13.37 12.80
N PRO A 248 -28.37 -13.83 11.91
CA PRO A 248 -27.16 -14.64 12.19
C PRO A 248 -26.08 -13.86 12.98
N THR A 249 -25.21 -14.61 13.66
CA THR A 249 -24.14 -14.01 14.49
C THR A 249 -23.00 -13.37 13.72
N THR A 250 -22.88 -13.63 12.42
CA THR A 250 -21.93 -13.01 11.50
C THR A 250 -22.66 -12.14 10.49
N PRO A 251 -22.07 -11.02 10.06
CA PRO A 251 -22.75 -10.03 9.23
C PRO A 251 -22.92 -10.50 7.77
N PRO A 252 -23.81 -9.84 6.99
CA PRO A 252 -23.98 -10.15 5.58
C PRO A 252 -22.71 -9.86 4.76
N SER A 253 -22.58 -10.54 3.64
CA SER A 253 -21.37 -10.54 2.82
C SER A 253 -20.93 -9.15 2.34
N TRP A 254 -21.86 -8.27 2.00
CA TRP A 254 -21.53 -6.90 1.59
C TRP A 254 -20.89 -6.07 2.71
N LEU A 255 -21.21 -6.38 3.97
CA LEU A 255 -20.53 -5.78 5.11
C LEU A 255 -19.19 -6.45 5.37
N VAL A 256 -19.12 -7.78 5.30
CA VAL A 256 -17.88 -8.54 5.47
C VAL A 256 -16.80 -8.10 4.49
N ILE A 257 -17.16 -7.90 3.21
CA ILE A 257 -16.21 -7.51 2.16
C ILE A 257 -15.55 -6.17 2.49
N GLU A 258 -16.28 -5.22 3.13
CA GLU A 258 -15.69 -3.94 3.54
C GLU A 258 -14.70 -4.07 4.71
N LEU A 259 -14.84 -5.08 5.55
CA LEU A 259 -13.92 -5.32 6.66
C LEU A 259 -12.60 -5.96 6.24
N LEU A 260 -12.52 -6.55 5.04
CA LEU A 260 -11.33 -7.23 4.57
C LEU A 260 -10.23 -6.23 4.20
N THR A 261 -9.00 -6.53 4.55
CA THR A 261 -7.84 -5.83 3.96
C THR A 261 -7.71 -6.15 2.47
N ALA A 262 -6.98 -5.31 1.72
CA ALA A 262 -6.69 -5.56 0.30
C ALA A 262 -6.09 -6.96 0.05
N GLY A 263 -5.21 -7.43 0.94
CA GLY A 263 -4.61 -8.76 0.85
C GLY A 263 -5.61 -9.90 1.12
N GLU A 264 -6.57 -9.66 1.99
CA GLU A 264 -7.66 -10.62 2.27
C GLU A 264 -8.68 -10.67 1.14
N LEU A 265 -9.03 -9.51 0.56
CA LEU A 265 -9.86 -9.43 -0.64
C LEU A 265 -9.23 -10.18 -1.82
N GLN A 266 -7.92 -10.00 -2.05
CA GLN A 266 -7.18 -10.71 -3.09
C GLN A 266 -7.19 -12.23 -2.87
N ARG A 267 -7.05 -12.68 -1.61
CA ARG A 267 -7.16 -14.11 -1.28
C ARG A 267 -8.57 -14.63 -1.47
N LEU A 268 -9.58 -13.93 -0.94
CA LEU A 268 -10.98 -14.29 -1.14
C LEU A 268 -11.28 -14.47 -2.62
N TYR A 269 -10.91 -13.50 -3.48
CA TYR A 269 -11.07 -13.64 -4.92
C TYR A 269 -10.38 -14.90 -5.48
N ALA A 270 -9.15 -15.18 -5.07
CA ALA A 270 -8.40 -16.35 -5.53
C ALA A 270 -9.04 -17.67 -5.07
N ASP A 271 -9.69 -17.69 -3.91
CA ASP A 271 -10.27 -18.87 -3.28
C ASP A 271 -11.67 -19.22 -3.84
N LEU A 272 -12.36 -18.27 -4.47
CA LEU A 272 -13.66 -18.50 -5.11
C LEU A 272 -13.57 -19.52 -6.25
N ALA A 273 -14.67 -20.26 -6.48
CA ALA A 273 -14.81 -21.13 -7.62
C ALA A 273 -14.60 -20.37 -8.95
N ARG A 274 -13.95 -21.00 -9.92
CA ARG A 274 -13.51 -20.35 -11.16
C ARG A 274 -14.63 -19.64 -11.93
N LYS A 275 -15.87 -20.18 -11.88
CA LYS A 275 -17.04 -19.55 -12.53
C LYS A 275 -17.29 -18.13 -12.00
N TYR A 276 -17.16 -17.92 -10.69
CA TYR A 276 -17.37 -16.61 -10.07
C TYR A 276 -16.18 -15.66 -10.32
N ARG A 277 -14.95 -16.15 -10.24
CA ARG A 277 -13.77 -15.36 -10.62
C ARG A 277 -13.86 -14.83 -12.04
N LYS A 278 -14.35 -15.66 -12.99
CA LYS A 278 -14.61 -15.23 -14.37
C LYS A 278 -15.68 -14.15 -14.45
N ALA A 279 -16.76 -14.28 -13.69
CA ALA A 279 -17.84 -13.30 -13.68
C ALA A 279 -17.37 -11.95 -13.12
N ILE A 280 -16.69 -11.97 -11.97
CA ILE A 280 -16.13 -10.77 -11.34
C ILE A 280 -15.10 -10.08 -12.28
N ALA A 281 -14.21 -10.85 -12.91
CA ALA A 281 -13.22 -10.27 -13.83
C ALA A 281 -13.89 -9.63 -15.05
N ARG A 282 -14.97 -10.23 -15.56
CA ARG A 282 -15.74 -9.69 -16.72
C ARG A 282 -16.40 -8.36 -16.38
N GLU A 283 -16.89 -8.18 -15.16
CA GLU A 283 -17.46 -6.92 -14.70
C GLU A 283 -16.45 -5.76 -14.81
N LEU A 284 -15.17 -6.06 -14.65
CA LEU A 284 -14.07 -5.11 -14.79
C LEU A 284 -13.46 -5.11 -16.21
N HIS A 285 -14.10 -5.72 -17.19
CA HIS A 285 -13.60 -5.91 -18.56
C HIS A 285 -12.23 -6.60 -18.63
N LEU A 286 -11.96 -7.48 -17.68
CA LEU A 286 -10.72 -8.26 -17.58
C LEU A 286 -10.98 -9.76 -17.74
N THR A 287 -9.90 -10.51 -18.02
CA THR A 287 -9.95 -11.96 -17.94
C THR A 287 -9.58 -12.43 -16.53
N GLU A 288 -10.07 -13.58 -16.11
CA GLU A 288 -9.82 -14.13 -14.77
C GLU A 288 -8.31 -14.24 -14.45
N PRO A 289 -7.43 -14.78 -15.31
CA PRO A 289 -6.00 -14.85 -15.00
C PRO A 289 -5.34 -13.47 -14.89
N VAL A 290 -5.82 -12.51 -15.68
CA VAL A 290 -5.30 -11.13 -15.66
C VAL A 290 -5.66 -10.47 -14.33
N LEU A 291 -6.93 -10.48 -13.93
CA LEU A 291 -7.35 -9.89 -12.65
C LEU A 291 -6.64 -10.55 -11.46
N GLN A 292 -6.54 -11.88 -11.45
CA GLN A 292 -5.84 -12.59 -10.37
C GLN A 292 -4.36 -12.17 -10.24
N SER A 293 -3.68 -12.00 -11.35
CA SER A 293 -2.29 -11.52 -11.37
C SER A 293 -2.17 -10.06 -10.93
N TRP A 294 -3.06 -9.20 -11.45
CA TRP A 294 -3.04 -7.77 -11.16
C TRP A 294 -3.31 -7.49 -9.68
N LEU A 295 -4.30 -8.16 -9.09
CA LEU A 295 -4.59 -8.02 -7.65
C LEU A 295 -3.37 -8.34 -6.77
N LYS A 296 -2.58 -9.38 -7.08
CA LYS A 296 -1.33 -9.68 -6.37
C LYS A 296 -0.34 -8.52 -6.44
N SER A 297 -0.20 -7.91 -7.61
CA SER A 297 0.68 -6.76 -7.84
C SER A 297 0.17 -5.51 -7.13
N TYR A 298 -1.13 -5.28 -7.14
CA TYR A 298 -1.78 -4.15 -6.47
C TYR A 298 -1.59 -4.21 -4.95
N VAL A 299 -1.82 -5.37 -4.34
CA VAL A 299 -1.55 -5.58 -2.91
C VAL A 299 -0.08 -5.30 -2.58
N ARG A 300 0.85 -5.76 -3.42
CA ARG A 300 2.28 -5.48 -3.23
C ARG A 300 2.60 -3.99 -3.26
N VAL A 301 2.10 -3.27 -4.28
CA VAL A 301 2.36 -1.83 -4.44
C VAL A 301 1.64 -1.03 -3.36
N ARG A 302 0.39 -1.35 -3.05
CA ARG A 302 -0.38 -0.73 -1.97
C ARG A 302 0.35 -0.84 -0.63
N ASN A 303 0.90 -2.01 -0.31
CA ASN A 303 1.66 -2.20 0.92
C ASN A 303 2.97 -1.42 0.92
N ILE A 304 3.66 -1.28 -0.23
CA ILE A 304 4.83 -0.40 -0.34
C ILE A 304 4.44 1.04 -0.03
N CYS A 305 3.33 1.53 -0.60
CA CYS A 305 2.83 2.88 -0.36
C CYS A 305 2.42 3.08 1.11
N ALA A 306 1.64 2.16 1.68
CA ALA A 306 1.15 2.24 3.05
C ALA A 306 2.27 2.22 4.11
N HIS A 307 3.36 1.51 3.83
CA HIS A 307 4.55 1.49 4.68
C HIS A 307 5.59 2.55 4.30
N HIS A 308 5.21 3.50 3.44
CA HIS A 308 6.07 4.59 2.97
C HIS A 308 7.42 4.10 2.40
N GLY A 309 7.44 2.89 1.83
CA GLY A 309 8.62 2.34 1.17
C GLY A 309 8.85 3.01 -0.18
N ARG A 310 10.10 3.19 -0.61
CA ARG A 310 10.41 3.77 -1.92
C ARG A 310 9.71 2.98 -3.04
N LEU A 311 9.00 3.70 -3.93
CA LEU A 311 8.32 3.16 -5.10
C LEU A 311 9.13 3.39 -6.38
N TRP A 312 9.74 4.57 -6.50
CA TRP A 312 10.58 4.95 -7.62
C TRP A 312 11.82 4.05 -7.72
N ASN A 313 12.19 3.68 -8.94
CA ASN A 313 13.39 2.88 -9.26
C ASN A 313 13.56 1.62 -8.39
N ARG A 314 12.46 0.89 -8.18
CA ARG A 314 12.42 -0.31 -7.34
C ARG A 314 11.94 -1.51 -8.16
N PHE A 315 12.58 -2.66 -7.95
CA PHE A 315 12.03 -3.94 -8.37
C PHE A 315 10.94 -4.38 -7.38
N LEU A 316 9.76 -4.69 -7.93
CA LEU A 316 8.59 -4.97 -7.10
C LEU A 316 8.55 -6.41 -6.58
N GLY A 317 9.25 -7.34 -7.24
CA GLY A 317 9.21 -8.77 -6.95
C GLY A 317 7.93 -9.47 -7.43
N VAL A 318 6.81 -8.73 -7.48
CA VAL A 318 5.52 -9.17 -8.06
C VAL A 318 5.08 -8.10 -9.03
N TYR A 319 4.72 -8.49 -10.25
CA TYR A 319 4.31 -7.57 -11.33
C TYR A 319 3.14 -8.16 -12.10
N PRO A 320 2.30 -7.31 -12.72
CA PRO A 320 1.08 -7.73 -13.40
C PRO A 320 1.39 -8.55 -14.65
N ALA A 321 0.58 -9.55 -14.90
CA ALA A 321 0.62 -10.28 -16.17
C ALA A 321 0.29 -9.33 -17.33
N ILE A 322 1.05 -9.44 -18.43
CA ILE A 322 0.78 -8.72 -19.65
C ILE A 322 -0.40 -9.42 -20.35
N PRO A 323 -1.50 -8.72 -20.69
CA PRO A 323 -2.64 -9.34 -21.35
C PRO A 323 -2.27 -9.86 -22.74
N LYS A 324 -2.58 -11.12 -23.01
CA LYS A 324 -2.39 -11.73 -24.34
C LYS A 324 -3.55 -11.42 -25.28
N SER A 325 -4.74 -11.24 -24.75
CA SER A 325 -5.97 -10.98 -25.51
C SER A 325 -6.10 -9.50 -25.87
N GLY A 326 -6.59 -9.21 -27.07
CA GLY A 326 -6.98 -7.86 -27.50
C GLY A 326 -8.21 -7.29 -26.77
N THR A 327 -8.94 -8.11 -26.00
CA THR A 327 -10.12 -7.67 -25.24
C THR A 327 -9.79 -6.82 -24.03
N VAL A 328 -8.56 -6.92 -23.47
CA VAL A 328 -8.09 -6.09 -22.37
C VAL A 328 -7.32 -4.90 -22.95
N ARG A 329 -7.74 -3.69 -22.63
CA ARG A 329 -7.03 -2.47 -23.01
C ARG A 329 -5.61 -2.46 -22.47
N TRP A 330 -4.64 -2.25 -23.34
CA TRP A 330 -3.21 -2.27 -23.00
C TRP A 330 -2.46 -1.40 -24.01
N LEU A 331 -1.16 -1.20 -23.75
CA LEU A 331 -0.28 -0.48 -24.66
C LEU A 331 -0.38 -1.03 -26.09
N SER A 332 -0.30 -0.13 -27.07
CA SER A 332 -0.32 -0.48 -28.49
C SER A 332 0.87 -1.37 -28.86
N ASP A 333 2.07 -1.00 -28.36
CA ASP A 333 3.26 -1.85 -28.46
C ASP A 333 3.32 -2.85 -27.30
N ARG A 334 2.85 -4.06 -27.56
CA ARG A 334 2.88 -5.16 -26.58
C ARG A 334 4.29 -5.72 -26.33
N SER A 335 5.26 -5.43 -27.20
CA SER A 335 6.66 -5.80 -27.00
C SER A 335 7.38 -4.94 -25.97
N THR A 336 6.75 -3.86 -25.51
CA THR A 336 7.31 -2.95 -24.49
C THR A 336 7.80 -3.71 -23.26
N PHE A 337 7.12 -4.82 -22.91
CA PHE A 337 7.53 -5.70 -21.84
C PHE A 337 7.81 -7.08 -22.40
N ASP A 338 9.02 -7.31 -22.89
CA ASP A 338 9.41 -8.61 -23.42
C ASP A 338 9.24 -9.69 -22.36
N THR A 339 8.25 -10.57 -22.57
CA THR A 339 7.94 -11.68 -21.67
C THR A 339 8.79 -12.92 -21.95
N SER A 340 9.47 -12.98 -23.08
CA SER A 340 10.35 -14.10 -23.47
C SER A 340 11.69 -14.04 -22.75
N ASN A 341 12.11 -12.83 -22.32
CA ASN A 341 13.34 -12.62 -21.58
C ASN A 341 13.04 -12.48 -20.07
N PRO A 342 13.35 -13.50 -19.23
CA PRO A 342 13.20 -13.43 -17.78
C PRO A 342 14.03 -12.31 -17.12
N GLU A 343 15.13 -11.90 -17.76
CA GLU A 343 16.03 -10.83 -17.31
C GLU A 343 15.53 -9.43 -17.69
N ALA A 344 14.45 -9.32 -18.49
CA ALA A 344 13.89 -8.03 -18.86
C ALA A 344 13.52 -7.21 -17.61
N LEU A 345 14.32 -6.18 -17.32
CA LEU A 345 14.18 -5.36 -16.13
C LEU A 345 12.98 -4.41 -16.21
N GLU A 346 12.56 -4.08 -17.43
CA GLU A 346 11.46 -3.14 -17.69
C GLU A 346 10.15 -3.57 -17.01
N ARG A 347 9.79 -4.85 -17.12
CA ARG A 347 8.57 -5.37 -16.50
C ARG A 347 8.63 -5.51 -14.99
N LYS A 348 9.85 -5.45 -14.39
CA LYS A 348 10.04 -5.65 -12.94
C LYS A 348 9.83 -4.39 -12.11
N ARG A 349 9.65 -3.23 -12.76
CA ARG A 349 9.45 -1.93 -12.10
C ARG A 349 7.97 -1.52 -12.11
N LEU A 350 7.69 -0.25 -11.83
CA LEU A 350 6.33 0.25 -11.58
C LEU A 350 5.48 0.40 -12.85
N TYR A 351 6.06 0.67 -14.02
CA TYR A 351 5.30 1.04 -15.21
C TYR A 351 4.22 0.04 -15.63
N PRO A 352 4.45 -1.29 -15.65
CA PRO A 352 3.37 -2.25 -15.95
C PRO A 352 2.20 -2.14 -14.97
N VAL A 353 2.45 -1.77 -13.70
CA VAL A 353 1.39 -1.57 -12.72
C VAL A 353 0.59 -0.30 -13.05
N LEU A 354 1.25 0.80 -13.41
CA LEU A 354 0.57 2.03 -13.84
C LEU A 354 -0.30 1.80 -15.08
N VAL A 355 0.20 1.03 -16.06
CA VAL A 355 -0.58 0.64 -17.25
C VAL A 355 -1.79 -0.22 -16.86
N SER A 356 -1.62 -1.20 -15.97
CA SER A 356 -2.72 -2.05 -15.51
C SER A 356 -3.78 -1.28 -14.71
N LEU A 357 -3.38 -0.30 -13.91
CA LEU A 357 -4.29 0.60 -13.20
C LEU A 357 -5.10 1.43 -14.19
N GLN A 358 -4.44 2.11 -15.14
CA GLN A 358 -5.15 2.87 -16.17
C GLN A 358 -6.06 2.00 -17.02
N SER A 359 -5.65 0.75 -17.34
CA SER A 359 -6.51 -0.21 -18.05
C SER A 359 -7.81 -0.48 -17.30
N THR A 360 -7.76 -0.63 -15.97
CA THR A 360 -8.95 -0.82 -15.14
C THR A 360 -9.75 0.49 -15.01
N LEU A 361 -9.07 1.63 -14.89
CA LEU A 361 -9.72 2.95 -14.81
C LEU A 361 -10.56 3.27 -16.05
N PHE A 362 -10.21 2.81 -17.23
CA PHE A 362 -11.07 2.95 -18.42
C PHE A 362 -12.47 2.35 -18.24
N THR A 363 -12.62 1.35 -17.36
CA THR A 363 -13.91 0.74 -17.06
C THR A 363 -14.60 1.41 -15.88
N ILE A 364 -13.89 1.62 -14.77
CA ILE A 364 -14.50 2.05 -13.50
C ILE A 364 -14.61 3.58 -13.36
N SER A 365 -13.78 4.32 -14.09
CA SER A 365 -13.74 5.79 -14.09
C SER A 365 -13.25 6.29 -15.44
N PRO A 366 -14.04 6.14 -16.52
CA PRO A 366 -13.59 6.35 -17.89
C PRO A 366 -13.08 7.77 -18.18
N HIS A 367 -13.58 8.77 -17.45
CA HIS A 367 -13.19 10.18 -17.59
C HIS A 367 -12.22 10.65 -16.50
N SER A 368 -11.50 9.70 -15.87
CA SER A 368 -10.54 10.05 -14.83
C SER A 368 -9.38 10.88 -15.36
N SER A 369 -9.06 11.98 -14.68
CA SER A 369 -7.86 12.79 -14.94
C SER A 369 -6.55 12.14 -14.45
N TRP A 370 -6.60 10.89 -14.00
CA TRP A 370 -5.45 10.22 -13.39
C TRP A 370 -4.24 10.15 -14.32
N ALA A 371 -4.45 9.84 -15.61
CA ALA A 371 -3.38 9.80 -16.61
C ALA A 371 -2.73 11.16 -16.83
N LEU A 372 -3.53 12.24 -16.90
CA LEU A 372 -3.02 13.62 -17.00
C LEU A 372 -2.20 14.00 -15.76
N ARG A 373 -2.66 13.61 -14.58
CA ARG A 373 -1.90 13.86 -13.33
C ARG A 373 -0.57 13.10 -13.32
N LEU A 374 -0.51 11.88 -13.91
CA LEU A 374 0.75 11.15 -14.08
C LEU A 374 1.70 11.91 -15.03
N GLN A 375 1.19 12.41 -16.16
CA GLN A 375 1.97 13.22 -17.09
C GLN A 375 2.50 14.47 -16.41
N ASN A 376 1.64 15.24 -15.76
CA ASN A 376 2.01 16.47 -15.05
C ASN A 376 3.05 16.22 -13.94
N LEU A 377 2.95 15.09 -13.23
CA LEU A 377 3.95 14.70 -12.23
C LEU A 377 5.34 14.51 -12.85
N LEU A 378 5.43 13.84 -14.01
CA LEU A 378 6.70 13.64 -14.71
C LEU A 378 7.25 14.95 -15.30
N GLU A 379 6.40 15.81 -15.82
CA GLU A 379 6.77 17.13 -16.35
C GLU A 379 7.25 18.07 -15.24
N LYS A 380 6.63 18.03 -14.08
CA LYS A 380 7.04 18.79 -12.88
C LYS A 380 8.44 18.41 -12.40
N HIS A 381 8.87 17.16 -12.64
CA HIS A 381 10.16 16.64 -12.19
C HIS A 381 11.05 16.20 -13.37
N PRO A 382 11.48 17.10 -14.26
CA PRO A 382 12.14 16.76 -15.52
C PRO A 382 13.52 16.09 -15.34
N ARG A 383 14.14 16.27 -14.16
CA ARG A 383 15.40 15.61 -13.81
C ARG A 383 15.24 14.13 -13.43
N ILE A 384 14.00 13.66 -13.24
CA ILE A 384 13.71 12.26 -12.93
C ILE A 384 13.52 11.51 -14.25
N PRO A 385 14.44 10.61 -14.62
CA PRO A 385 14.34 9.92 -15.88
C PRO A 385 13.19 8.91 -15.89
N PRO A 386 12.26 8.94 -16.87
CA PRO A 386 11.13 8.01 -16.95
C PRO A 386 11.53 6.52 -16.96
N ASN A 387 12.71 6.19 -17.50
CA ASN A 387 13.24 4.82 -17.51
C ASN A 387 13.47 4.26 -16.09
N ALA A 388 13.59 5.09 -15.09
CA ALA A 388 13.65 4.66 -13.69
C ALA A 388 12.34 4.00 -13.20
N LEU A 389 11.22 4.29 -13.88
CA LEU A 389 9.94 3.60 -13.72
C LEU A 389 9.75 2.46 -14.74
N SER A 390 10.68 2.29 -15.68
CA SER A 390 10.60 1.47 -16.89
C SER A 390 9.68 2.04 -17.98
N MET A 391 9.46 3.35 -17.96
CA MET A 391 8.76 4.07 -19.02
C MET A 391 9.75 4.40 -20.15
N ARG A 392 9.42 4.08 -21.38
CA ARG A 392 10.23 4.43 -22.55
C ARG A 392 10.09 5.94 -22.85
N LYS A 393 11.11 6.49 -23.50
CA LYS A 393 11.02 7.85 -24.04
C LYS A 393 9.84 7.91 -25.03
N GLY A 394 9.00 8.92 -24.90
CA GLY A 394 7.80 9.05 -25.75
C GLY A 394 6.62 8.15 -25.33
N TRP A 395 6.61 7.60 -24.13
CA TRP A 395 5.54 6.73 -23.60
C TRP A 395 4.14 7.32 -23.75
N ALA A 396 4.03 8.66 -23.61
CA ALA A 396 2.76 9.38 -23.70
C ALA A 396 2.18 9.41 -25.12
N ALA A 397 2.98 9.14 -26.15
CA ALA A 397 2.52 9.06 -27.53
C ALA A 397 1.83 7.72 -27.87
N ASP A 398 1.91 6.71 -27.00
CA ASP A 398 1.16 5.47 -27.21
C ASP A 398 -0.35 5.75 -27.20
N ARG A 399 -1.08 5.15 -28.15
CA ARG A 399 -2.53 5.33 -28.30
C ARG A 399 -3.29 5.05 -26.98
N PHE A 400 -2.83 4.11 -26.20
CA PHE A 400 -3.42 3.79 -24.90
C PHE A 400 -3.46 5.03 -23.98
N TRP A 401 -2.35 5.78 -23.89
CA TRP A 401 -2.27 6.98 -23.07
C TRP A 401 -3.00 8.17 -23.71
N GLN A 402 -2.92 8.29 -25.07
CA GLN A 402 -3.66 9.32 -25.79
C GLN A 402 -5.17 9.19 -25.59
N ASP A 403 -5.69 7.95 -25.63
CA ASP A 403 -7.11 7.70 -25.35
C ASP A 403 -7.47 8.10 -23.89
N ALA A 404 -6.58 7.89 -22.92
CA ALA A 404 -6.79 8.29 -21.53
C ALA A 404 -6.77 9.82 -21.35
N PHE A 405 -5.85 10.51 -22.00
CA PHE A 405 -5.78 11.99 -21.98
C PHE A 405 -7.00 12.61 -22.61
N LYS A 406 -7.41 12.11 -23.78
CA LYS A 406 -8.62 12.59 -24.47
C LYS A 406 -9.88 12.38 -23.64
N ALA A 407 -10.02 11.22 -22.99
CA ALA A 407 -11.19 10.94 -22.16
C ALA A 407 -11.28 11.86 -20.94
N ALA A 408 -10.13 12.23 -20.36
CA ALA A 408 -10.07 13.19 -19.25
C ALA A 408 -10.50 14.61 -19.66
N SER A 409 -10.08 15.07 -20.84
CA SER A 409 -10.36 16.44 -21.32
C SER A 409 -11.81 16.67 -21.80
N GLN A 410 -12.62 15.63 -21.90
CA GLN A 410 -14.03 15.75 -22.33
C GLN A 410 -14.99 16.15 -21.20
N HIS A 411 -14.52 16.31 -19.99
CA HIS A 411 -15.31 16.61 -18.78
C HIS A 411 -14.85 17.87 -18.02
N GLU A 412 -13.82 18.56 -18.50
CA GLU A 412 -13.53 19.94 -18.10
C GLU A 412 -14.35 20.92 -18.97
#